data_9b151d9e4b9aadf50286cb3696822c22
#
_entry.id   9b151d9e4b9aadf50286cb3696822c22
#
_cell.length_a   1.000
_cell.length_b   1.000
_cell.length_c   1.000
_cell.angle_alpha   90.00
_cell.angle_beta   90.00
_cell.angle_gamma   90.00
#
_symmetry.space_group_name_H-M   'P 1'
#
loop_
_entity.id
_entity.type
_entity.pdbx_description
1 polymer ?
#
loop_
_entity_poly.entity_id
_entity_poly.type
_entity_poly.pdbx_seq_one_letter_code
_entity_poly.pdbx_strand_id
1 'polypeptide(L)'
;MNLDYFIYNESDKISFKSKQSNYITFYGEMNDYLIKNIMLINENDYVTLNFSKASKKNITKYYKLIRLSSYNFINTEHAETVMDELAFPLESLGMKKESMDKSILELSNKFNFNNYLEVSPSSLPVSKKVVLNIMCSLIVEPKLLVIDNLLSSLDKEDLITTLNVLNEFKRDGLIIFNFTTDIESSLFGDEIIITDKEKIIVSGKTMSVLNEEKIMKRLGLGLPFIVMLNKYLIDYNLIDKYILDYKLLGGKLWN
;
A
#
# COMPACT_ATOMS: atom_id res chain seq x y z
N MET A 1 -18.23 10.58 1.13
CA MET A 1 -17.84 11.11 -0.20
C MET A 1 -16.92 10.07 -0.82
N ASN A 2 -17.25 9.57 -2.01
CA ASN A 2 -16.37 8.62 -2.70
C ASN A 2 -15.22 9.36 -3.37
N LEU A 3 -14.07 8.71 -3.47
CA LEU A 3 -12.92 9.17 -4.23
C LEU A 3 -12.85 8.34 -5.52
N ASP A 4 -13.43 8.88 -6.60
CA ASP A 4 -13.48 8.16 -7.88
C ASP A 4 -12.18 8.32 -8.65
N TYR A 5 -11.52 9.50 -8.51
CA TYR A 5 -10.27 9.84 -9.18
C TYR A 5 -9.29 10.57 -8.28
N PHE A 6 -8.03 10.15 -8.36
CA PHE A 6 -6.86 10.83 -7.83
C PHE A 6 -5.95 11.22 -9.00
N ILE A 7 -5.50 12.46 -9.04
CA ILE A 7 -4.55 12.95 -10.05
C ILE A 7 -3.42 13.67 -9.33
N TYR A 8 -2.19 13.28 -9.64
CA TYR A 8 -0.98 14.01 -9.31
C TYR A 8 -0.41 14.60 -10.60
N ASN A 9 -0.22 15.89 -10.65
CA ASN A 9 0.29 16.57 -11.83
C ASN A 9 1.18 17.75 -11.43
N GLU A 10 2.48 17.50 -11.43
CA GLU A 10 3.50 18.50 -11.16
C GLU A 10 4.11 19.04 -12.47
N SER A 11 4.38 18.12 -13.40
CA SER A 11 4.97 18.43 -14.70
C SER A 11 4.70 17.28 -15.67
N ASP A 12 5.02 17.46 -16.94
CA ASP A 12 4.93 16.41 -17.96
C ASP A 12 5.79 15.17 -17.63
N LYS A 13 6.82 15.34 -16.79
CA LYS A 13 7.72 14.26 -16.37
C LYS A 13 7.27 13.56 -15.09
N ILE A 14 6.44 14.23 -14.28
CA ILE A 14 5.98 13.74 -12.97
C ILE A 14 4.47 13.93 -12.91
N SER A 15 3.75 13.01 -13.54
CA SER A 15 2.29 13.03 -13.60
C SER A 15 1.76 11.61 -13.62
N PHE A 16 0.77 11.34 -12.79
CA PHE A 16 0.04 10.07 -12.78
C PHE A 16 -1.39 10.25 -12.27
N LYS A 17 -2.21 9.26 -12.55
CA LYS A 17 -3.61 9.24 -12.12
C LYS A 17 -3.98 7.86 -11.61
N SER A 18 -4.90 7.82 -10.67
CA SER A 18 -5.52 6.58 -10.19
C SER A 18 -7.02 6.74 -10.16
N LYS A 19 -7.72 5.65 -10.26
CA LYS A 19 -9.16 5.56 -10.06
C LYS A 19 -9.48 4.66 -8.88
N GLN A 20 -10.71 4.71 -8.43
CA GLN A 20 -11.24 3.81 -7.41
C GLN A 20 -10.84 2.35 -7.66
N SER A 21 -10.58 1.60 -6.59
CA SER A 21 -10.23 0.18 -6.66
C SER A 21 -8.90 -0.12 -7.38
N ASN A 22 -7.93 0.79 -7.32
CA ASN A 22 -6.62 0.60 -7.94
C ASN A 22 -5.52 0.47 -6.86
N TYR A 23 -4.58 -0.44 -7.10
CA TYR A 23 -3.39 -0.62 -6.29
C TYR A 23 -2.17 -0.31 -7.15
N ILE A 24 -1.48 0.80 -6.85
CA ILE A 24 -0.26 1.23 -7.55
C ILE A 24 0.93 1.03 -6.63
N THR A 25 1.94 0.34 -7.10
CA THR A 25 3.25 0.28 -6.44
C THR A 25 4.18 1.32 -7.03
N PHE A 26 4.78 2.13 -6.18
CA PHE A 26 5.82 3.10 -6.52
C PHE A 26 7.18 2.51 -6.11
N TYR A 27 8.08 2.41 -7.08
CA TYR A 27 9.42 1.89 -6.87
C TYR A 27 10.46 2.90 -7.35
N GLY A 28 11.35 3.35 -6.49
CA GLY A 28 12.44 4.22 -6.88
C GLY A 28 12.79 5.33 -5.89
N GLU A 29 13.60 6.29 -6.36
CA GLU A 29 14.23 7.28 -5.50
C GLU A 29 13.34 8.49 -5.14
N MET A 30 12.20 8.68 -5.84
CA MET A 30 11.26 9.78 -5.56
C MET A 30 10.24 9.48 -4.45
N ASN A 31 10.28 8.31 -3.82
CA ASN A 31 9.23 7.88 -2.90
C ASN A 31 8.97 8.92 -1.78
N ASP A 32 9.99 9.32 -1.04
CA ASP A 32 9.84 10.33 0.04
C ASP A 32 9.30 11.67 -0.48
N TYR A 33 9.78 12.12 -1.63
CA TYR A 33 9.32 13.36 -2.27
C TYR A 33 7.84 13.28 -2.65
N LEU A 34 7.42 12.20 -3.29
CA LEU A 34 6.03 12.00 -3.71
C LEU A 34 5.09 11.86 -2.51
N ILE A 35 5.49 11.10 -1.48
CA ILE A 35 4.71 10.96 -0.24
C ILE A 35 4.48 12.32 0.41
N LYS A 36 5.53 13.14 0.59
CA LYS A 36 5.42 14.48 1.18
C LYS A 36 4.49 15.39 0.41
N ASN A 37 4.51 15.33 -0.92
CA ASN A 37 3.63 16.13 -1.76
C ASN A 37 2.19 15.60 -1.74
N ILE A 38 1.98 14.28 -1.82
CA ILE A 38 0.65 13.65 -1.72
C ILE A 38 0.02 13.96 -0.36
N MET A 39 0.81 13.89 0.71
CA MET A 39 0.33 14.19 2.06
C MET A 39 0.25 15.69 2.35
N LEU A 40 0.50 16.56 1.38
CA LEU A 40 0.51 18.02 1.52
C LEU A 40 1.41 18.55 2.66
N ILE A 41 2.46 17.78 3.02
CA ILE A 41 3.49 18.21 3.97
C ILE A 41 4.25 19.38 3.34
N ASN A 42 4.63 19.25 2.08
CA ASN A 42 5.07 20.37 1.25
C ASN A 42 3.84 21.08 0.68
N GLU A 43 3.81 22.40 0.77
CA GLU A 43 2.74 23.17 0.16
C GLU A 43 2.83 23.08 -1.36
N ASN A 44 1.81 22.52 -1.97
CA ASN A 44 1.72 22.35 -3.42
C ASN A 44 0.25 22.33 -3.87
N ASP A 45 0.04 22.40 -5.18
CA ASP A 45 -1.27 22.27 -5.83
C ASP A 45 -1.31 21.15 -6.88
N TYR A 46 -0.41 20.17 -6.71
CA TYR A 46 -0.24 19.06 -7.65
C TYR A 46 -1.35 18.01 -7.57
N VAL A 47 -2.02 17.93 -6.41
CA VAL A 47 -3.02 16.89 -6.15
C VAL A 47 -4.43 17.38 -6.44
N THR A 48 -5.17 16.58 -7.20
CA THR A 48 -6.59 16.78 -7.48
C THR A 48 -7.39 15.54 -7.09
N LEU A 49 -8.45 15.72 -6.31
CA LEU A 49 -9.40 14.67 -5.91
C LEU A 49 -10.77 14.98 -6.53
N ASN A 50 -11.31 14.05 -7.32
CA ASN A 50 -12.62 14.24 -7.96
C ASN A 50 -12.78 15.63 -8.57
N PHE A 51 -11.80 16.09 -9.37
CA PHE A 51 -11.78 17.40 -10.02
C PHE A 51 -11.62 18.61 -9.09
N SER A 52 -11.38 18.42 -7.79
CA SER A 52 -11.10 19.49 -6.84
C SER A 52 -9.65 19.46 -6.42
N LYS A 53 -8.92 20.57 -6.58
CA LYS A 53 -7.54 20.67 -6.11
C LYS A 53 -7.46 20.57 -4.59
N ALA A 54 -6.54 19.76 -4.11
CA ALA A 54 -6.18 19.69 -2.70
C ALA A 54 -5.35 20.92 -2.33
N SER A 55 -5.60 21.50 -1.16
CA SER A 55 -4.86 22.67 -0.67
C SER A 55 -4.96 22.75 0.85
N LYS A 56 -4.14 23.59 1.46
CA LYS A 56 -4.22 23.89 2.90
C LYS A 56 -5.61 24.37 3.35
N LYS A 57 -6.36 25.03 2.47
CA LYS A 57 -7.71 25.55 2.80
C LYS A 57 -8.73 24.42 3.02
N ASN A 58 -8.52 23.24 2.43
CA ASN A 58 -9.41 22.09 2.56
C ASN A 58 -8.74 20.86 3.22
N ILE A 59 -7.61 21.08 3.91
CA ILE A 59 -6.75 20.02 4.44
C ILE A 59 -7.47 19.06 5.39
N THR A 60 -8.39 19.57 6.22
CA THR A 60 -9.18 18.72 7.14
C THR A 60 -10.06 17.74 6.39
N LYS A 61 -10.67 18.17 5.28
CA LYS A 61 -11.47 17.30 4.42
C LYS A 61 -10.58 16.30 3.69
N TYR A 62 -9.40 16.75 3.26
CA TYR A 62 -8.39 15.94 2.61
C TYR A 62 -7.94 14.77 3.50
N TYR A 63 -7.55 15.05 4.74
CA TYR A 63 -7.09 14.03 5.68
C TYR A 63 -8.19 13.09 6.20
N LYS A 64 -9.47 13.41 5.98
CA LYS A 64 -10.54 12.44 6.18
C LYS A 64 -10.59 11.35 5.10
N LEU A 65 -10.07 11.64 3.91
CA LEU A 65 -10.09 10.75 2.77
C LEU A 65 -8.79 9.95 2.61
N ILE A 66 -7.66 10.52 3.07
CA ILE A 66 -6.33 9.95 2.84
C ILE A 66 -5.67 9.62 4.17
N ARG A 67 -5.06 8.43 4.24
CA ARG A 67 -4.25 8.00 5.38
C ARG A 67 -2.87 7.56 4.92
N LEU A 68 -1.89 7.78 5.80
CA LEU A 68 -0.52 7.34 5.63
C LEU A 68 -0.17 6.31 6.70
N SER A 69 0.29 5.15 6.28
CA SER A 69 0.96 4.16 7.12
C SER A 69 2.46 4.23 6.84
N SER A 70 3.26 4.56 7.85
CA SER A 70 4.71 4.75 7.71
C SER A 70 5.43 4.22 8.94
N TYR A 71 6.69 3.84 8.75
CA TYR A 71 7.55 3.34 9.85
C TYR A 71 7.72 4.37 10.98
N ASN A 72 7.64 5.65 10.65
CA ASN A 72 7.74 6.73 11.64
C ASN A 72 6.62 6.69 12.71
N PHE A 73 5.51 6.03 12.44
CA PHE A 73 4.38 5.91 13.34
C PHE A 73 4.34 4.57 14.12
N ILE A 74 5.27 3.64 13.87
CA ILE A 74 5.27 2.31 14.50
C ILE A 74 5.62 2.37 16.00
N ASN A 75 6.37 3.38 16.43
CA ASN A 75 6.81 3.54 17.82
C ASN A 75 6.12 4.72 18.54
N THR A 76 5.12 5.35 17.91
CA THR A 76 4.30 6.38 18.56
C THR A 76 3.12 5.69 19.23
N GLU A 77 3.33 5.24 20.46
CA GLU A 77 2.28 4.62 21.26
C GLU A 77 1.46 5.72 21.94
N HIS A 78 0.16 5.72 21.69
CA HIS A 78 -0.77 6.69 22.28
C HIS A 78 -1.66 6.07 23.34
N ALA A 79 -1.64 4.74 23.47
CA ALA A 79 -2.57 3.99 24.31
C ALA A 79 -1.90 2.85 25.09
N GLU A 80 -2.54 2.41 26.16
CA GLU A 80 -2.07 1.31 27.00
C GLU A 80 -2.30 -0.05 26.35
N THR A 81 -3.36 -0.19 25.57
CA THR A 81 -3.74 -1.42 24.86
C THR A 81 -3.86 -1.20 23.36
N VAL A 82 -3.75 -2.28 22.58
CA VAL A 82 -4.03 -2.29 21.15
C VAL A 82 -5.46 -1.85 20.85
N MET A 83 -6.42 -2.24 21.71
CA MET A 83 -7.82 -1.84 21.56
C MET A 83 -7.97 -0.32 21.65
N ASP A 84 -7.32 0.31 22.63
CA ASP A 84 -7.34 1.76 22.80
C ASP A 84 -6.60 2.47 21.66
N GLU A 85 -5.48 1.90 21.16
CA GLU A 85 -4.77 2.43 20.00
C GLU A 85 -5.64 2.44 18.73
N LEU A 86 -6.46 1.41 18.53
CA LEU A 86 -7.41 1.34 17.43
C LEU A 86 -8.64 2.25 17.65
N ALA A 87 -9.01 2.52 18.91
CA ALA A 87 -10.11 3.42 19.23
C ALA A 87 -9.75 4.89 18.97
N PHE A 88 -8.49 5.29 19.19
CA PHE A 88 -8.03 6.67 19.07
C PHE A 88 -8.40 7.37 17.75
N PRO A 89 -8.15 6.80 16.56
CA PRO A 89 -8.56 7.41 15.30
C PRO A 89 -10.09 7.53 15.15
N LEU A 90 -10.87 6.61 15.72
CA LEU A 90 -12.34 6.63 15.69
C LEU A 90 -12.93 7.68 16.64
N GLU A 91 -12.33 7.87 17.82
CA GLU A 91 -12.68 8.92 18.76
C GLU A 91 -12.52 10.30 18.13
N SER A 92 -11.44 10.49 17.36
CA SER A 92 -11.20 11.74 16.63
C SER A 92 -12.29 12.08 15.60
N LEU A 93 -13.06 11.07 15.17
CA LEU A 93 -14.23 11.23 14.29
C LEU A 93 -15.54 11.42 15.07
N GLY A 94 -15.51 11.38 16.41
CA GLY A 94 -16.69 11.50 17.27
C GLY A 94 -17.59 10.27 17.23
N MET A 95 -17.04 9.08 16.95
CA MET A 95 -17.81 7.83 16.90
C MET A 95 -18.24 7.41 18.31
N LYS A 96 -19.44 6.83 18.45
CA LYS A 96 -19.94 6.29 19.74
C LYS A 96 -19.20 5.00 20.09
N LYS A 97 -18.97 4.77 21.38
CA LYS A 97 -18.21 3.62 21.89
C LYS A 97 -18.69 2.27 21.33
N GLU A 98 -19.99 1.99 21.38
CA GLU A 98 -20.54 0.73 20.84
C GLU A 98 -20.22 0.50 19.36
N SER A 99 -20.22 1.58 18.56
CA SER A 99 -19.86 1.50 17.14
C SER A 99 -18.34 1.34 16.96
N MET A 100 -17.52 1.95 17.80
CA MET A 100 -16.07 1.78 17.80
C MET A 100 -15.69 0.33 18.12
N ASP A 101 -16.21 -0.21 19.22
CA ASP A 101 -15.96 -1.60 19.66
C ASP A 101 -16.30 -2.59 18.54
N LYS A 102 -17.45 -2.40 17.89
CA LYS A 102 -17.84 -3.22 16.74
C LYS A 102 -16.84 -3.13 15.59
N SER A 103 -16.47 -1.92 15.17
CA SER A 103 -15.52 -1.71 14.08
C SER A 103 -14.13 -2.29 14.39
N ILE A 104 -13.67 -2.15 15.65
CA ILE A 104 -12.39 -2.71 16.10
C ILE A 104 -12.43 -4.24 16.01
N LEU A 105 -13.46 -4.89 16.52
CA LEU A 105 -13.61 -6.34 16.47
C LEU A 105 -13.70 -6.87 15.04
N GLU A 106 -14.48 -6.21 14.17
CA GLU A 106 -14.60 -6.60 12.76
C GLU A 106 -13.25 -6.53 12.04
N LEU A 107 -12.48 -5.44 12.21
CA LEU A 107 -11.19 -5.27 11.60
C LEU A 107 -10.15 -6.25 12.18
N SER A 108 -10.17 -6.44 13.51
CA SER A 108 -9.27 -7.38 14.19
C SER A 108 -9.50 -8.83 13.76
N ASN A 109 -10.75 -9.22 13.50
CA ASN A 109 -11.06 -10.53 12.91
C ASN A 109 -10.43 -10.69 11.52
N LYS A 110 -10.50 -9.66 10.67
CA LYS A 110 -9.90 -9.72 9.32
C LYS A 110 -8.39 -9.90 9.35
N PHE A 111 -7.71 -9.27 10.31
CA PHE A 111 -6.26 -9.36 10.48
C PHE A 111 -5.78 -10.50 11.38
N ASN A 112 -6.67 -11.35 11.91
CA ASN A 112 -6.37 -12.37 12.93
C ASN A 112 -5.69 -11.75 14.18
N PHE A 113 -6.14 -10.57 14.60
CA PHE A 113 -5.49 -9.73 15.61
C PHE A 113 -6.18 -9.75 16.97
N ASN A 114 -7.27 -10.49 17.13
CA ASN A 114 -8.09 -10.51 18.36
C ASN A 114 -7.31 -10.85 19.63
N ASN A 115 -6.34 -11.76 19.54
CA ASN A 115 -5.53 -12.18 20.68
C ASN A 115 -4.55 -11.10 21.17
N TYR A 116 -4.43 -10.00 20.44
CA TYR A 116 -3.54 -8.89 20.78
C TYR A 116 -4.27 -7.65 21.31
N LEU A 117 -5.62 -7.64 21.35
CA LEU A 117 -6.38 -6.43 21.69
C LEU A 117 -6.07 -5.89 23.10
N GLU A 118 -5.84 -6.78 24.06
CA GLU A 118 -5.59 -6.43 25.46
C GLU A 118 -4.08 -6.28 25.79
N VAL A 119 -3.18 -6.43 24.81
CA VAL A 119 -1.74 -6.26 25.06
C VAL A 119 -1.30 -4.84 24.75
N SER A 120 -0.20 -4.43 25.38
CA SER A 120 0.42 -3.13 25.07
C SER A 120 1.01 -3.13 23.66
N PRO A 121 0.77 -2.08 22.83
CA PRO A 121 1.39 -1.93 21.52
C PRO A 121 2.93 -2.05 21.57
N SER A 122 3.57 -1.57 22.67
CA SER A 122 5.03 -1.64 22.85
C SER A 122 5.57 -3.06 22.88
N SER A 123 4.78 -3.99 23.43
CA SER A 123 5.18 -5.39 23.59
C SER A 123 5.05 -6.23 22.32
N LEU A 124 4.42 -5.69 21.26
CA LEU A 124 4.22 -6.41 20.02
C LEU A 124 5.53 -6.63 19.26
N PRO A 125 5.69 -7.79 18.59
CA PRO A 125 6.74 -7.98 17.58
C PRO A 125 6.65 -6.93 16.46
N VAL A 126 7.77 -6.66 15.80
CA VAL A 126 7.83 -5.63 14.73
C VAL A 126 6.77 -5.86 13.64
N SER A 127 6.61 -7.09 13.16
CA SER A 127 5.57 -7.43 12.16
C SER A 127 4.17 -7.05 12.66
N LYS A 128 3.83 -7.39 13.90
CA LYS A 128 2.53 -7.03 14.51
C LYS A 128 2.35 -5.52 14.70
N LYS A 129 3.41 -4.79 15.03
CA LYS A 129 3.38 -3.32 15.08
C LYS A 129 3.08 -2.71 13.70
N VAL A 130 3.66 -3.27 12.64
CA VAL A 130 3.36 -2.87 11.26
C VAL A 130 1.89 -3.14 10.91
N VAL A 131 1.39 -4.33 11.24
CA VAL A 131 -0.03 -4.66 11.05
C VAL A 131 -0.92 -3.67 11.80
N LEU A 132 -0.64 -3.40 13.08
CA LEU A 132 -1.40 -2.42 13.88
C LEU A 132 -1.42 -1.04 13.23
N ASN A 133 -0.26 -0.55 12.75
CA ASN A 133 -0.17 0.74 12.07
C ASN A 133 -1.08 0.80 10.80
N ILE A 134 -1.10 -0.26 10.03
CA ILE A 134 -1.99 -0.39 8.86
C ILE A 134 -3.46 -0.44 9.31
N MET A 135 -3.77 -1.18 10.37
CA MET A 135 -5.12 -1.25 10.94
C MET A 135 -5.61 0.12 11.42
N CYS A 136 -4.79 0.89 12.14
CA CYS A 136 -5.12 2.26 12.58
C CYS A 136 -5.43 3.21 11.40
N SER A 137 -4.78 2.98 10.26
CA SER A 137 -5.04 3.74 9.04
C SER A 137 -6.34 3.30 8.33
N LEU A 138 -6.65 2.01 8.34
CA LEU A 138 -7.82 1.42 7.66
C LEU A 138 -9.12 1.57 8.45
N ILE A 139 -9.06 1.60 9.78
CA ILE A 139 -10.25 1.57 10.65
C ILE A 139 -11.18 2.78 10.45
N VAL A 140 -10.63 3.89 9.95
CA VAL A 140 -11.40 5.10 9.61
C VAL A 140 -11.95 5.09 8.19
N GLU A 141 -11.85 3.96 7.49
CA GLU A 141 -12.34 3.74 6.13
C GLU A 141 -11.87 4.82 5.13
N PRO A 142 -10.55 5.02 4.98
CA PRO A 142 -10.02 6.00 4.04
C PRO A 142 -10.44 5.65 2.61
N LYS A 143 -10.30 6.61 1.69
CA LYS A 143 -10.51 6.39 0.26
C LYS A 143 -9.19 6.22 -0.49
N LEU A 144 -8.09 6.69 0.10
CA LEU A 144 -6.73 6.45 -0.33
C LEU A 144 -5.87 6.08 0.87
N LEU A 145 -5.21 4.93 0.80
CA LEU A 145 -4.17 4.52 1.73
C LEU A 145 -2.80 4.64 1.06
N VAL A 146 -1.92 5.42 1.66
CA VAL A 146 -0.51 5.50 1.31
C VAL A 146 0.27 4.61 2.28
N ILE A 147 1.05 3.67 1.77
CA ILE A 147 1.91 2.77 2.55
C ILE A 147 3.36 3.12 2.21
N ASP A 148 4.15 3.49 3.21
CA ASP A 148 5.53 3.90 3.07
C ASP A 148 6.49 2.82 3.57
N ASN A 149 6.96 1.99 2.65
CA ASN A 149 7.99 0.96 2.83
C ASN A 149 7.75 -0.01 4.01
N LEU A 150 6.50 -0.36 4.29
CA LEU A 150 6.12 -1.17 5.45
C LEU A 150 6.02 -2.66 5.15
N LEU A 151 5.54 -3.04 3.96
CA LEU A 151 5.17 -4.42 3.66
C LEU A 151 6.36 -5.38 3.69
N SER A 152 7.57 -4.90 3.41
CA SER A 152 8.81 -5.68 3.52
C SER A 152 9.22 -6.03 4.95
N SER A 153 8.63 -5.36 5.95
CA SER A 153 8.89 -5.61 7.38
C SER A 153 7.92 -6.63 7.99
N LEU A 154 6.94 -7.09 7.22
CA LEU A 154 6.00 -8.13 7.65
C LEU A 154 6.63 -9.51 7.51
N ASP A 155 6.37 -10.38 8.48
CA ASP A 155 6.61 -11.80 8.27
C ASP A 155 5.64 -12.38 7.22
N LYS A 156 5.89 -13.61 6.80
CA LYS A 156 5.15 -14.21 5.69
C LYS A 156 3.64 -14.34 5.96
N GLU A 157 3.26 -14.68 7.19
CA GLU A 157 1.86 -14.89 7.57
C GLU A 157 1.12 -13.56 7.63
N ASP A 158 1.71 -12.57 8.29
CA ASP A 158 1.18 -11.23 8.39
C ASP A 158 1.10 -10.53 7.03
N LEU A 159 2.10 -10.75 6.16
CA LEU A 159 2.08 -10.22 4.79
C LEU A 159 0.90 -10.78 3.99
N ILE A 160 0.71 -12.10 4.00
CA ILE A 160 -0.40 -12.75 3.28
C ILE A 160 -1.75 -12.22 3.79
N THR A 161 -1.92 -12.17 5.12
CA THR A 161 -3.15 -11.67 5.75
C THR A 161 -3.39 -10.21 5.37
N THR A 162 -2.36 -9.36 5.50
CA THR A 162 -2.45 -7.94 5.16
C THR A 162 -2.82 -7.73 3.69
N LEU A 163 -2.18 -8.42 2.76
CA LEU A 163 -2.49 -8.30 1.33
C LEU A 163 -3.92 -8.76 1.01
N ASN A 164 -4.41 -9.81 1.66
CA ASN A 164 -5.79 -10.26 1.49
C ASN A 164 -6.78 -9.18 1.96
N VAL A 165 -6.56 -8.61 3.14
CA VAL A 165 -7.41 -7.54 3.67
C VAL A 165 -7.33 -6.28 2.80
N LEU A 166 -6.14 -5.86 2.38
CA LEU A 166 -5.98 -4.74 1.46
C LEU A 166 -6.72 -4.95 0.14
N ASN A 167 -6.71 -6.18 -0.39
CA ASN A 167 -7.48 -6.53 -1.59
C ASN A 167 -9.00 -6.52 -1.37
N GLU A 168 -9.49 -6.87 -0.18
CA GLU A 168 -10.91 -6.68 0.18
C GLU A 168 -11.28 -5.20 0.15
N PHE A 169 -10.55 -4.35 0.88
CA PHE A 169 -10.79 -2.91 0.88
C PHE A 169 -10.67 -2.29 -0.52
N LYS A 170 -9.72 -2.78 -1.34
CA LYS A 170 -9.60 -2.35 -2.74
C LYS A 170 -10.87 -2.66 -3.53
N ARG A 171 -11.47 -3.85 -3.38
CA ARG A 171 -12.74 -4.20 -4.04
C ARG A 171 -13.88 -3.28 -3.61
N ASP A 172 -13.84 -2.80 -2.36
CA ASP A 172 -14.81 -1.86 -1.79
C ASP A 172 -14.50 -0.38 -2.15
N GLY A 173 -13.52 -0.17 -3.02
CA GLY A 173 -13.24 1.14 -3.61
C GLY A 173 -12.00 1.85 -3.08
N LEU A 174 -11.24 1.26 -2.14
CA LEU A 174 -9.99 1.87 -1.66
C LEU A 174 -8.98 1.98 -2.80
N ILE A 175 -8.33 3.14 -2.91
CA ILE A 175 -7.11 3.34 -3.69
C ILE A 175 -5.92 3.05 -2.77
N ILE A 176 -4.94 2.29 -3.25
CA ILE A 176 -3.73 1.95 -2.50
C ILE A 176 -2.51 2.43 -3.26
N PHE A 177 -1.67 3.24 -2.61
CA PHE A 177 -0.34 3.61 -3.07
C PHE A 177 0.70 2.99 -2.14
N ASN A 178 1.42 2.01 -2.65
CA ASN A 178 2.50 1.33 -1.92
C ASN A 178 3.85 1.83 -2.42
N PHE A 179 4.51 2.65 -1.63
CA PHE A 179 5.87 3.11 -1.88
C PHE A 179 6.86 2.10 -1.31
N THR A 180 7.77 1.60 -2.11
CA THR A 180 8.72 0.56 -1.70
C THR A 180 10.07 0.71 -2.38
N THR A 181 11.09 0.19 -1.71
CA THR A 181 12.44 -0.03 -2.27
C THR A 181 12.71 -1.52 -2.54
N ASP A 182 11.74 -2.37 -2.26
CA ASP A 182 11.79 -3.81 -2.51
C ASP A 182 11.08 -4.18 -3.81
N ILE A 183 11.81 -4.72 -4.78
CA ILE A 183 11.26 -5.08 -6.09
C ILE A 183 10.26 -6.24 -5.99
N GLU A 184 10.37 -7.13 -5.01
CA GLU A 184 9.41 -8.22 -4.79
C GLU A 184 8.02 -7.65 -4.47
N SER A 185 7.96 -6.56 -3.71
CA SER A 185 6.72 -5.84 -3.39
C SER A 185 6.03 -5.22 -4.60
N SER A 186 6.70 -5.13 -5.76
CA SER A 186 6.08 -4.64 -6.99
C SER A 186 4.93 -5.50 -7.48
N LEU A 187 4.97 -6.80 -7.17
CA LEU A 187 3.94 -7.76 -7.57
C LEU A 187 2.60 -7.59 -6.83
N PHE A 188 2.56 -6.79 -5.76
CA PHE A 188 1.32 -6.58 -4.99
C PHE A 188 0.37 -5.59 -5.69
N GLY A 189 0.91 -4.67 -6.51
CA GLY A 189 0.14 -3.68 -7.24
C GLY A 189 -0.40 -4.17 -8.58
N ASP A 190 -1.58 -3.65 -8.97
CA ASP A 190 -2.13 -3.83 -10.32
C ASP A 190 -1.27 -3.10 -11.35
N GLU A 191 -0.75 -1.94 -10.93
CA GLU A 191 0.13 -1.08 -11.71
C GLU A 191 1.41 -0.77 -10.94
N ILE A 192 2.48 -0.49 -11.67
CA ILE A 192 3.76 -0.03 -11.14
C ILE A 192 4.18 1.29 -11.77
N ILE A 193 4.73 2.18 -10.95
CA ILE A 193 5.39 3.41 -11.37
C ILE A 193 6.83 3.35 -10.89
N ILE A 194 7.78 3.37 -11.83
CA ILE A 194 9.21 3.37 -11.53
C ILE A 194 9.75 4.78 -11.74
N THR A 195 10.47 5.28 -10.73
CA THR A 195 11.02 6.64 -10.72
C THR A 195 12.54 6.63 -10.57
N ASP A 196 13.19 7.63 -11.12
CA ASP A 196 14.52 8.09 -10.70
C ASP A 196 14.39 9.35 -9.82
N LYS A 197 15.47 10.11 -9.64
CA LYS A 197 15.47 11.35 -8.82
C LYS A 197 14.65 12.50 -9.43
N GLU A 198 14.35 12.48 -10.71
CA GLU A 198 13.85 13.65 -11.44
C GLU A 198 12.54 13.41 -12.19
N LYS A 199 12.18 12.15 -12.41
CA LYS A 199 11.02 11.82 -13.26
C LYS A 199 10.48 10.41 -13.05
N ILE A 200 9.29 10.20 -13.58
CA ILE A 200 8.74 8.86 -13.82
C ILE A 200 9.43 8.31 -15.07
N ILE A 201 10.08 7.16 -14.93
CA ILE A 201 10.79 6.47 -16.01
C ILE A 201 9.82 5.64 -16.84
N VAL A 202 8.97 4.88 -16.14
CA VAL A 202 7.96 4.00 -16.74
C VAL A 202 6.80 3.81 -15.79
N SER A 203 5.61 3.67 -16.34
CA SER A 203 4.40 3.34 -15.61
C SER A 203 3.49 2.45 -16.43
N GLY A 204 2.73 1.58 -15.80
CA GLY A 204 1.77 0.72 -16.46
C GLY A 204 1.41 -0.51 -15.63
N LYS A 205 0.70 -1.45 -16.26
CA LYS A 205 0.37 -2.72 -15.61
C LYS A 205 1.64 -3.44 -15.18
N THR A 206 1.67 -3.91 -13.95
CA THR A 206 2.88 -4.45 -13.31
C THR A 206 3.60 -5.47 -14.18
N MET A 207 2.91 -6.52 -14.63
CA MET A 207 3.55 -7.55 -15.47
C MET A 207 4.01 -7.04 -16.84
N SER A 208 3.34 -6.05 -17.41
CA SER A 208 3.76 -5.45 -18.68
C SER A 208 5.07 -4.69 -18.52
N VAL A 209 5.21 -3.91 -17.44
CA VAL A 209 6.43 -3.15 -17.14
C VAL A 209 7.59 -4.08 -16.77
N LEU A 210 7.36 -5.08 -15.92
CA LEU A 210 8.40 -6.03 -15.50
C LEU A 210 8.93 -6.89 -16.67
N ASN A 211 8.13 -7.10 -17.71
CA ASN A 211 8.56 -7.81 -18.93
C ASN A 211 9.41 -6.95 -19.88
N GLU A 212 9.49 -5.63 -19.66
CA GLU A 212 10.32 -4.70 -20.46
C GLU A 212 11.80 -4.78 -20.06
N GLU A 213 12.46 -5.89 -20.43
CA GLU A 213 13.85 -6.16 -20.07
C GLU A 213 14.83 -5.03 -20.33
N LYS A 214 14.68 -4.37 -21.48
CA LYS A 214 15.58 -3.27 -21.86
C LYS A 214 15.51 -2.12 -20.88
N ILE A 215 14.31 -1.84 -20.37
CA ILE A 215 14.07 -0.79 -19.36
C ILE A 215 14.68 -1.25 -18.04
N MET A 216 14.34 -2.46 -17.56
CA MET A 216 14.82 -3.00 -16.30
C MET A 216 16.36 -3.07 -16.26
N LYS A 217 16.98 -3.60 -17.30
CA LYS A 217 18.45 -3.66 -17.43
C LYS A 217 19.09 -2.27 -17.45
N ARG A 218 18.51 -1.30 -18.19
CA ARG A 218 19.03 0.07 -18.26
C ARG A 218 18.98 0.78 -16.90
N LEU A 219 17.99 0.48 -16.09
CA LEU A 219 17.83 1.02 -14.76
C LEU A 219 18.66 0.29 -13.70
N GLY A 220 19.35 -0.80 -14.08
CA GLY A 220 20.08 -1.65 -13.15
C GLY A 220 19.17 -2.38 -12.15
N LEU A 221 17.88 -2.51 -12.47
CA LEU A 221 16.89 -3.15 -11.63
C LEU A 221 16.83 -4.65 -11.93
N GLY A 222 16.81 -5.45 -10.86
CA GLY A 222 16.45 -6.86 -10.93
C GLY A 222 14.97 -7.04 -11.27
N LEU A 223 14.59 -8.28 -11.52
CA LEU A 223 13.19 -8.70 -11.56
C LEU A 223 12.83 -9.41 -10.25
N PRO A 224 11.57 -9.37 -9.81
CA PRO A 224 11.12 -10.25 -8.77
C PRO A 224 11.49 -11.70 -9.08
N PHE A 225 11.92 -12.45 -8.07
CA PHE A 225 12.45 -13.80 -8.26
C PHE A 225 11.47 -14.71 -9.02
N ILE A 226 10.18 -14.68 -8.66
CA ILE A 226 9.16 -15.50 -9.32
C ILE A 226 8.98 -15.12 -10.80
N VAL A 227 9.11 -13.84 -11.16
CA VAL A 227 9.03 -13.38 -12.55
C VAL A 227 10.25 -13.87 -13.34
N MET A 228 11.44 -13.72 -12.77
CA MET A 228 12.68 -14.21 -13.36
C MET A 228 12.65 -15.73 -13.57
N LEU A 229 12.22 -16.48 -12.55
CA LEU A 229 12.09 -17.93 -12.62
C LEU A 229 11.11 -18.36 -13.73
N ASN A 230 9.92 -17.77 -13.75
CA ASN A 230 8.94 -18.07 -14.80
C ASN A 230 9.48 -17.82 -16.21
N LYS A 231 10.23 -16.75 -16.39
CA LYS A 231 10.82 -16.41 -17.66
C LYS A 231 11.77 -17.52 -18.14
N TYR A 232 12.70 -17.96 -17.29
CA TYR A 232 13.57 -19.09 -17.63
C TYR A 232 12.78 -20.35 -17.94
N LEU A 233 11.75 -20.66 -17.16
CA LEU A 233 10.92 -21.84 -17.41
C LEU A 233 10.17 -21.77 -18.75
N ILE A 234 9.74 -20.58 -19.16
CA ILE A 234 9.13 -20.36 -20.49
C ILE A 234 10.19 -20.52 -21.59
N ASP A 235 11.38 -19.94 -21.42
CA ASP A 235 12.48 -20.02 -22.39
C ASP A 235 12.92 -21.48 -22.63
N TYR A 236 12.83 -22.32 -21.60
CA TYR A 236 13.10 -23.76 -21.69
C TYR A 236 11.87 -24.61 -22.04
N ASN A 237 10.72 -23.99 -22.39
CA ASN A 237 9.45 -24.66 -22.73
C ASN A 237 8.90 -25.59 -21.62
N LEU A 238 9.20 -25.29 -20.35
CA LEU A 238 8.70 -26.06 -19.20
C LEU A 238 7.31 -25.58 -18.75
N ILE A 239 6.98 -24.34 -19.03
CA ILE A 239 5.65 -23.75 -18.84
C ILE A 239 5.31 -22.84 -20.03
N ASP A 240 4.01 -22.59 -20.26
CA ASP A 240 3.50 -21.82 -21.40
C ASP A 240 3.07 -20.38 -21.03
N LYS A 241 2.96 -20.10 -19.73
CA LYS A 241 2.53 -18.78 -19.20
C LYS A 241 3.08 -18.54 -17.80
N TYR A 242 3.05 -17.28 -17.37
CA TYR A 242 3.46 -16.90 -16.02
C TYR A 242 2.54 -17.52 -14.95
N ILE A 243 3.13 -18.14 -13.93
CA ILE A 243 2.48 -18.67 -12.73
C ILE A 243 3.16 -18.02 -11.54
N LEU A 244 2.54 -16.98 -10.97
CA LEU A 244 3.13 -16.19 -9.89
C LEU A 244 2.92 -16.80 -8.49
N ASP A 245 2.06 -17.79 -8.37
CA ASP A 245 1.88 -18.55 -7.14
C ASP A 245 2.89 -19.69 -7.09
N TYR A 246 3.75 -19.71 -6.07
CA TYR A 246 4.81 -20.73 -5.91
C TYR A 246 4.28 -22.16 -5.74
N LYS A 247 3.11 -22.34 -5.09
CA LYS A 247 2.52 -23.67 -4.91
C LYS A 247 1.97 -24.21 -6.23
N LEU A 248 1.28 -23.35 -6.98
CA LEU A 248 0.77 -23.70 -8.31
C LEU A 248 1.93 -23.98 -9.29
N LEU A 249 2.98 -23.17 -9.24
CA LEU A 249 4.17 -23.37 -10.07
C LEU A 249 4.85 -24.72 -9.73
N GLY A 250 5.05 -25.02 -8.45
CA GLY A 250 5.58 -26.30 -8.00
C GLY A 250 4.72 -27.46 -8.46
N GLY A 251 3.40 -27.41 -8.29
CA GLY A 251 2.48 -28.43 -8.76
C GLY A 251 2.53 -28.64 -10.28
N LYS A 252 2.78 -27.58 -11.08
CA LYS A 252 2.90 -27.71 -12.54
C LYS A 252 4.21 -28.35 -12.98
N LEU A 253 5.29 -28.20 -12.21
CA LEU A 253 6.62 -28.73 -12.54
C LEU A 253 6.85 -30.17 -12.09
N TRP A 254 6.11 -30.63 -11.07
CA TRP A 254 6.27 -31.97 -10.47
C TRP A 254 5.12 -32.94 -10.78
N ASN A 255 4.15 -32.55 -11.61
CA ASN A 255 3.10 -33.41 -12.18
C ASN A 255 3.31 -33.57 -13.68
#